data_463f6a8452a31110ceea6d97ff8400bf
#
_entry.id   463f6a8452a31110ceea6d97ff8400bf
#
_cell.length_a   1.000
_cell.length_b   1.000
_cell.length_c   1.000
_cell.angle_alpha   90.00
_cell.angle_beta   90.00
_cell.angle_gamma   90.00
#
_symmetry.space_group_name_H-M   'P 1'
#
loop_
_entity.id
_entity.type
_entity.pdbx_description
1 polymer ?
#
loop_
_entity_poly.entity_id
_entity_poly.type
_entity_poly.pdbx_seq_one_letter_code
_entity_poly.pdbx_strand_id
1 'polypeptide(L)' 'MELFIDNILEKISDGNFPPKRFKIRRLKTIEGLIHAVIVDVKDEQSEMLVALSVLEDKSKYRIIK' A
#
# COMPACT_ATOMS: atom_id res chain seq x y z
N MET A 1 -12.56 4.84 6.75
CA MET A 1 -11.46 4.25 5.98
C MET A 1 -11.00 5.24 4.93
N GLU A 2 -9.74 5.59 4.93
CA GLU A 2 -9.20 6.66 4.09
C GLU A 2 -8.53 6.16 2.81
N LEU A 3 -8.41 4.84 2.64
CA LEU A 3 -7.71 4.25 1.50
C LEU A 3 -8.69 3.74 0.46
N PHE A 4 -8.45 4.12 -0.77
CA PHE A 4 -9.30 3.76 -1.91
C PHE A 4 -8.46 3.18 -3.03
N ILE A 5 -9.14 2.48 -3.97
CA ILE A 5 -8.49 1.98 -5.17
C ILE A 5 -7.86 3.16 -5.92
N ASP A 6 -6.66 2.93 -6.46
CA ASP A 6 -5.82 3.91 -7.17
C ASP A 6 -5.10 4.92 -6.26
N ASN A 7 -5.28 4.84 -4.95
CA ASN A 7 -4.45 5.64 -4.05
C ASN A 7 -3.00 5.20 -4.15
N ILE A 8 -2.10 6.16 -4.04
CA ILE A 8 -0.66 5.92 -4.02
C ILE A 8 -0.17 6.02 -2.58
N LEU A 9 0.57 5.02 -2.15
CA LEU A 9 1.20 4.97 -0.84
C LEU A 9 2.69 5.01 -1.00
N GLU A 10 3.36 5.73 -0.12
CA GLU A 10 4.81 5.75 -0.07
C GLU A 10 5.26 5.05 1.20
N LYS A 11 6.11 4.04 1.05
CA LYS A 11 6.66 3.35 2.20
C LYS A 11 7.71 4.22 2.87
N ILE A 12 7.54 4.47 4.17
CA ILE A 12 8.49 5.24 4.94
C ILE A 12 9.71 4.36 5.19
N SER A 13 10.89 4.83 4.76
CA SER A 13 12.12 4.07 4.93
C SER A 13 13.10 4.84 5.79
N ASP A 14 13.88 4.09 6.56
CA ASP A 14 14.96 4.65 7.36
C ASP A 14 16.26 4.54 6.58
N GLY A 15 16.79 5.64 6.07
CA GLY A 15 18.08 5.58 5.44
C GLY A 15 18.13 6.24 4.08
N ASN A 16 19.18 5.91 3.32
CA ASN A 16 19.54 6.59 2.08
C ASN A 16 18.88 6.05 0.82
N PHE A 17 17.92 5.14 0.97
CA PHE A 17 17.24 4.55 -0.17
C PHE A 17 16.04 5.42 -0.56
N PRO A 18 15.79 5.61 -1.86
CA PRO A 18 14.59 6.31 -2.27
C PRO A 18 13.36 5.53 -1.81
N PRO A 19 12.33 6.23 -1.32
CA PRO A 19 11.13 5.55 -0.84
C PRO A 19 10.42 4.84 -1.99
N LYS A 20 9.88 3.66 -1.70
CA LYS A 20 9.07 2.92 -2.67
C LYS A 20 7.64 3.42 -2.62
N ARG A 21 7.02 3.50 -3.79
CA ARG A 21 5.63 3.87 -3.91
C ARG A 21 4.82 2.72 -4.46
N PHE A 22 3.62 2.57 -3.92
CA PHE A 22 2.72 1.49 -4.29
C PHE A 22 1.35 2.06 -4.60
N LYS A 23 0.66 1.42 -5.53
CA LYS A 23 -0.71 1.78 -5.87
C LYS A 23 -1.65 0.68 -5.38
N ILE A 24 -2.77 1.06 -4.78
CA ILE A 24 -3.79 0.09 -4.40
C ILE A 24 -4.57 -0.30 -5.66
N ARG A 25 -4.44 -1.55 -6.06
CA ARG A 25 -5.11 -2.05 -7.27
C ARG A 25 -6.52 -2.53 -6.96
N ARG A 26 -6.71 -3.25 -5.86
CA ARG A 26 -8.02 -3.71 -5.45
C ARG A 26 -8.03 -4.03 -3.96
N LEU A 27 -9.23 -4.14 -3.42
CA LEU A 27 -9.43 -4.53 -2.03
C LEU A 27 -10.04 -5.93 -2.01
N LYS A 28 -9.70 -6.69 -0.98
CA LYS A 28 -10.13 -8.08 -0.86
C LYS A 28 -10.36 -8.40 0.61
N THR A 29 -11.47 -9.08 0.92
CA THR A 29 -11.74 -9.51 2.28
C THR A 29 -11.32 -10.96 2.44
N ILE A 30 -10.47 -11.24 3.43
CA ILE A 30 -10.00 -12.56 3.74
C ILE A 30 -10.32 -12.82 5.22
N GLU A 31 -11.15 -13.83 5.47
CA GLU A 31 -11.55 -14.22 6.83
C GLU A 31 -12.06 -13.05 7.68
N GLY A 32 -12.84 -12.19 7.05
CA GLY A 32 -13.43 -11.03 7.74
C GLY A 32 -12.49 -9.83 7.85
N LEU A 33 -11.26 -9.92 7.38
CA LEU A 33 -10.32 -8.81 7.41
C LEU A 33 -10.08 -8.27 6.01
N ILE A 34 -10.11 -6.96 5.90
CA ILE A 34 -9.89 -6.30 4.61
C ILE A 34 -8.40 -6.24 4.31
N HIS A 35 -8.03 -6.72 3.13
CA HIS A 35 -6.68 -6.67 2.61
C HIS A 35 -6.67 -5.83 1.34
N ALA A 36 -5.51 -5.31 1.00
CA ALA A 36 -5.31 -4.59 -0.25
C ALA A 36 -4.29 -5.33 -1.11
N VAL A 37 -4.60 -5.43 -2.39
CA VAL A 37 -3.60 -5.88 -3.37
C VAL A 37 -2.93 -4.62 -3.88
N ILE A 38 -1.65 -4.49 -3.63
CA ILE A 38 -0.87 -3.31 -4.02
C ILE A 38 0.17 -3.71 -5.06
N VAL A 39 0.55 -2.76 -5.89
CA VAL A 39 1.58 -2.97 -6.91
C VAL A 39 2.58 -1.84 -6.80
N ASP A 40 3.85 -2.18 -7.10
CA ASP A 40 4.89 -1.17 -7.20
C ASP A 40 4.59 -0.29 -8.42
N VAL A 41 4.61 1.03 -8.25
CA VAL A 41 4.30 1.94 -9.37
C VAL A 41 5.30 1.81 -10.51
N LYS A 42 6.48 1.27 -10.24
CA LYS A 42 7.51 1.04 -11.25
C LYS A 42 7.45 -0.36 -11.86
N ASP A 43 6.70 -1.28 -11.24
CA ASP A 43 6.58 -2.65 -11.72
C ASP A 43 5.20 -3.18 -11.33
N GLU A 44 4.21 -2.89 -12.17
CA GLU A 44 2.83 -3.25 -11.89
C GLU A 44 2.55 -4.75 -11.94
N GLN A 45 3.51 -5.55 -12.38
CA GLN A 45 3.38 -7.00 -12.34
C GLN A 45 3.73 -7.58 -10.98
N SER A 46 4.37 -6.77 -10.12
CA SER A 46 4.77 -7.21 -8.79
C SER A 46 3.67 -6.88 -7.78
N GLU A 47 2.71 -7.78 -7.64
CA GLU A 47 1.60 -7.61 -6.71
C GLU A 47 1.94 -8.16 -5.34
N MET A 48 1.46 -7.46 -4.29
CA MET A 48 1.56 -7.93 -2.92
C MET A 48 0.21 -7.82 -2.24
N LEU A 49 -0.09 -8.78 -1.38
CA LEU A 49 -1.29 -8.76 -0.56
C LEU A 49 -0.91 -8.28 0.84
N VAL A 50 -1.50 -7.19 1.28
CA VAL A 50 -1.17 -6.58 2.58
C VAL A 50 -2.46 -6.26 3.33
N ALA A 51 -2.49 -6.55 4.63
CA ALA A 51 -3.64 -6.18 5.44
C ALA A 51 -3.83 -4.66 5.41
N LEU A 52 -5.07 -4.22 5.28
CA LEU A 52 -5.36 -2.80 5.19
C LEU A 52 -4.86 -2.04 6.42
N SER A 53 -4.96 -2.65 7.61
CA SER A 53 -4.48 -2.03 8.83
C SER A 53 -2.99 -1.71 8.80
N VAL A 54 -2.19 -2.51 8.08
CA VAL A 54 -0.76 -2.25 7.92
C VAL A 54 -0.55 -1.00 7.06
N LEU A 55 -1.34 -0.85 6.00
CA LEU A 55 -1.24 0.32 5.13
C LEU A 55 -1.74 1.59 5.80
N GLU A 56 -2.62 1.46 6.78
CA GLU A 56 -3.14 2.60 7.54
C GLU A 56 -2.19 3.05 8.65
N ASP A 57 -1.13 2.29 8.90
CA ASP A 57 -0.13 2.62 9.91
C ASP A 57 0.75 3.76 9.40
N LYS A 58 0.54 4.95 9.95
CA LYS A 58 1.21 6.17 9.51
C LYS A 58 2.71 6.19 9.80
N SER A 59 3.18 5.25 10.62
CA SER A 59 4.62 5.11 10.88
C SER A 59 5.31 4.29 9.79
N LYS A 60 4.54 3.58 8.96
CA LYS A 60 5.10 2.70 7.91
C LYS A 60 4.78 3.19 6.50
N TYR A 61 3.62 3.78 6.30
CA TYR A 61 3.17 4.23 4.99
C TYR A 61 2.55 5.62 5.07
N ARG A 62 2.68 6.34 3.97
CA ARG A 62 2.12 7.68 3.83
C ARG A 62 1.32 7.75 2.54
N ILE A 63 0.11 8.35 2.61
CA ILE A 63 -0.72 8.53 1.43
C ILE A 63 -0.20 9.73 0.66
N ILE A 64 0.04 9.53 -0.63
CA ILE A 64 0.45 10.60 -1.55
C ILE A 64 -0.79 11.09 -2.27
N LYS A 65 -1.11 12.35 -2.09
CA LYS A 65 -2.27 12.97 -2.73
C LYS A 65 -1.87 13.85 -3.89
#